data_641cd0d6c8d984787da03b28f32f78af
#
_entry.id   641cd0d6c8d984787da03b28f32f78af
#
_cell.length_a   1.000
_cell.length_b   1.000
_cell.length_c   1.000
_cell.angle_alpha   90.00
_cell.angle_beta   90.00
_cell.angle_gamma   90.00
#
_symmetry.space_group_name_H-M   'P 1'
#
loop_
_entity.id
_entity.type
_entity.pdbx_description
1 polymer ?
#
loop_
_entity_poly.entity_id
_entity_poly.type
_entity_poly.pdbx_seq_one_letter_code
_entity_poly.pdbx_strand_id
1 'polypeptide(L)'
;MAQLWGGRFTKETDKLVYNFNASISFDQKFYRQDIRGSIAHVTMLAASGILTDDERDQIIAGLNGILNDVENGSLQITSEYEDIHSFVEANLIDRIGDVGKKLHTGRSRNDQVALDMKLYVRDEIVELKELLFKLLTTLHGLMKEHIDTYMPGFTHLQKAQPITLAHHFGAYMEMFKRDYGRMNDIYDRMNYCPLGSGALAGTTYPLDRELTASLLGFYGPTLNSMDSVADRDYCIELLSAMSTIMMHLSRFSEEIIIWNSNEYQFVELDDSYSTGSSIMPQKKNPDIAELVRGKTGRVYGALTSLLTTMKGIPLAYNKDMQEDKELTFDAIDTVKGCLALFTGMISTMNVNKPRMEISAKNGFTNATDAADYLVNHGVPFRDAHGIVGQLVLKCIDENISLDQLSLDEYKAICPVFEEDIYKAISMEECVQKRNTIGAPGHTAMQKVIDTNEDFLKWAKNDSVSHNKE
;
A
#
# COMPACT_ATOMS: atom_id res chain seq x y z
N MET A 1 -30.47 15.11 23.58
CA MET A 1 -29.19 15.36 22.93
C MET A 1 -28.31 16.11 23.91
N ALA A 2 -27.27 15.47 24.41
CA ALA A 2 -26.35 16.10 25.39
C ALA A 2 -25.37 16.98 24.62
N GLN A 3 -25.65 18.29 24.54
CA GLN A 3 -24.66 19.26 24.04
C GLN A 3 -23.78 19.67 25.25
N LEU A 4 -22.47 19.37 25.15
CA LEU A 4 -21.50 19.78 26.17
C LEU A 4 -21.13 21.27 26.08
N TRP A 5 -21.65 21.98 25.08
CA TRP A 5 -21.48 23.43 24.87
C TRP A 5 -22.84 24.10 24.69
N GLY A 6 -23.15 25.14 25.41
CA GLY A 6 -24.51 25.74 25.33
C GLY A 6 -24.70 27.06 26.05
N GLY A 7 -23.78 27.46 26.92
CA GLY A 7 -24.00 28.58 27.85
C GLY A 7 -24.29 29.95 27.21
N ARG A 8 -23.95 30.16 25.92
CA ARG A 8 -24.19 31.41 25.17
C ARG A 8 -25.45 31.34 24.30
N PHE A 9 -25.90 30.13 23.94
CA PHE A 9 -26.97 29.96 22.96
C PHE A 9 -28.35 30.03 23.62
N THR A 10 -29.27 30.76 22.98
CA THR A 10 -30.62 30.98 23.49
C THR A 10 -31.68 30.15 22.76
N LYS A 11 -31.28 29.40 21.76
CA LYS A 11 -32.14 28.52 20.95
C LYS A 11 -31.52 27.13 20.82
N GLU A 12 -32.36 26.12 20.73
CA GLU A 12 -31.91 24.76 20.39
C GLU A 12 -31.37 24.72 18.95
N THR A 13 -30.36 23.87 18.71
CA THR A 13 -29.81 23.65 17.38
C THR A 13 -30.84 22.92 16.51
N ASP A 14 -31.04 23.39 15.28
CA ASP A 14 -31.88 22.71 14.30
C ASP A 14 -31.37 21.26 14.07
N LYS A 15 -32.29 20.33 13.98
CA LYS A 15 -31.97 18.92 13.86
C LYS A 15 -31.18 18.58 12.57
N LEU A 16 -31.44 19.27 11.46
CA LEU A 16 -30.67 19.10 10.23
C LEU A 16 -29.24 19.60 10.38
N VAL A 17 -29.06 20.75 11.06
CA VAL A 17 -27.75 21.30 11.36
C VAL A 17 -26.96 20.36 12.26
N TYR A 18 -27.61 19.81 13.30
CA TYR A 18 -26.97 18.83 14.17
C TYR A 18 -26.48 17.59 13.40
N ASN A 19 -27.36 16.99 12.60
CA ASN A 19 -27.05 15.80 11.83
C ASN A 19 -25.96 16.06 10.77
N PHE A 20 -25.96 17.26 10.16
CA PHE A 20 -24.95 17.65 9.18
C PHE A 20 -23.57 17.86 9.79
N ASN A 21 -23.52 18.32 11.02
CA ASN A 21 -22.26 18.53 11.76
C ASN A 21 -21.71 17.28 12.45
N ALA A 22 -22.57 16.30 12.75
CA ALA A 22 -22.20 15.11 13.49
C ALA A 22 -21.19 14.25 12.70
N SER A 23 -20.17 13.76 13.40
CA SER A 23 -19.10 12.91 12.84
C SER A 23 -19.09 11.48 13.40
N ILE A 24 -19.92 11.18 14.38
CA ILE A 24 -19.93 9.88 15.09
C ILE A 24 -20.03 8.68 14.14
N SER A 25 -20.71 8.82 12.98
CA SER A 25 -20.90 7.74 11.99
C SER A 25 -19.59 7.24 11.40
N PHE A 26 -18.55 8.07 11.34
CA PHE A 26 -17.25 7.73 10.79
C PHE A 26 -16.11 7.84 11.81
N ASP A 27 -16.11 8.82 12.74
CA ASP A 27 -15.04 9.00 13.71
C ASP A 27 -15.05 7.93 14.81
N GLN A 28 -16.14 7.17 14.97
CA GLN A 28 -16.16 5.99 15.82
C GLN A 28 -15.03 4.98 15.51
N LYS A 29 -14.43 5.01 14.33
CA LYS A 29 -13.32 4.13 13.96
C LYS A 29 -12.11 4.30 14.87
N PHE A 30 -11.87 5.49 15.41
CA PHE A 30 -10.73 5.73 16.29
C PHE A 30 -11.08 5.82 17.79
N TYR A 31 -12.16 5.17 18.26
CA TYR A 31 -12.51 5.14 19.69
C TYR A 31 -11.38 4.64 20.59
N ARG A 32 -10.56 3.70 20.11
CA ARG A 32 -9.39 3.20 20.85
C ARG A 32 -8.33 4.28 21.01
N GLN A 33 -8.10 5.06 19.97
CA GLN A 33 -7.12 6.15 19.96
C GLN A 33 -7.56 7.28 20.87
N ASP A 34 -8.84 7.65 20.86
CA ASP A 34 -9.40 8.66 21.79
C ASP A 34 -9.23 8.25 23.25
N ILE A 35 -9.55 7.00 23.58
CA ILE A 35 -9.38 6.46 24.94
C ILE A 35 -7.89 6.42 25.33
N ARG A 36 -7.01 5.94 24.44
CA ARG A 36 -5.55 5.91 24.66
C ARG A 36 -4.98 7.31 24.88
N GLY A 37 -5.38 8.26 24.05
CA GLY A 37 -5.01 9.67 24.18
C GLY A 37 -5.51 10.29 25.50
N SER A 38 -6.73 9.97 25.89
CA SER A 38 -7.33 10.43 27.16
C SER A 38 -6.63 9.85 28.39
N ILE A 39 -6.22 8.58 28.37
CA ILE A 39 -5.43 7.95 29.44
C ILE A 39 -4.06 8.65 29.60
N ALA A 40 -3.37 8.91 28.50
CA ALA A 40 -2.09 9.63 28.52
C ALA A 40 -2.27 11.06 29.04
N HIS A 41 -3.34 11.74 28.66
CA HIS A 41 -3.66 13.09 29.10
C HIS A 41 -3.87 13.18 30.62
N VAL A 42 -4.71 12.31 31.19
CA VAL A 42 -4.96 12.35 32.65
C VAL A 42 -3.74 11.91 33.47
N THR A 43 -2.93 10.99 32.92
CA THR A 43 -1.65 10.61 33.52
C THR A 43 -0.72 11.83 33.62
N MET A 44 -0.61 12.61 32.57
CA MET A 44 0.15 13.86 32.53
C MET A 44 -0.44 14.92 33.48
N LEU A 45 -1.77 15.08 33.52
CA LEU A 45 -2.43 16.04 34.42
C LEU A 45 -2.12 15.75 35.89
N ALA A 46 -2.11 14.48 36.29
CA ALA A 46 -1.74 14.10 37.67
C ALA A 46 -0.25 14.35 37.93
N ALA A 47 0.63 13.96 37.00
CA ALA A 47 2.07 14.23 37.12
C ALA A 47 2.39 15.73 37.22
N SER A 48 1.59 16.58 36.57
CA SER A 48 1.69 18.06 36.64
C SER A 48 0.99 18.67 37.85
N GLY A 49 0.43 17.87 38.76
CA GLY A 49 -0.25 18.32 39.99
C GLY A 49 -1.62 18.99 39.76
N ILE A 50 -2.22 18.80 38.59
CA ILE A 50 -3.54 19.34 38.23
C ILE A 50 -4.66 18.41 38.73
N LEU A 51 -4.43 17.10 38.68
CA LEU A 51 -5.27 16.07 39.28
C LEU A 51 -4.54 15.37 40.42
N THR A 52 -5.30 14.79 41.34
CA THR A 52 -4.75 13.86 42.34
C THR A 52 -4.55 12.48 41.68
N ASP A 53 -3.70 11.64 42.27
CA ASP A 53 -3.50 10.27 41.82
C ASP A 53 -4.80 9.44 41.87
N ASP A 54 -5.63 9.65 42.89
CA ASP A 54 -6.93 8.97 43.02
C ASP A 54 -7.90 9.36 41.88
N GLU A 55 -7.97 10.64 41.52
CA GLU A 55 -8.78 11.12 40.39
C GLU A 55 -8.30 10.55 39.05
N ARG A 56 -6.99 10.52 38.84
CA ARG A 56 -6.37 9.87 37.65
C ARG A 56 -6.78 8.41 37.58
N ASP A 57 -6.62 7.66 38.65
CA ASP A 57 -6.88 6.20 38.66
C ASP A 57 -8.36 5.91 38.46
N GLN A 58 -9.28 6.70 39.00
CA GLN A 58 -10.71 6.59 38.73
C GLN A 58 -11.05 6.85 37.27
N ILE A 59 -10.47 7.89 36.66
CA ILE A 59 -10.70 8.22 35.25
C ILE A 59 -10.14 7.10 34.34
N ILE A 60 -8.91 6.61 34.59
CA ILE A 60 -8.32 5.52 33.83
C ILE A 60 -9.14 4.23 33.93
N ALA A 61 -9.61 3.88 35.13
CA ALA A 61 -10.47 2.72 35.32
C ALA A 61 -11.80 2.86 34.55
N GLY A 62 -12.41 4.06 34.60
CA GLY A 62 -13.62 4.38 33.83
C GLY A 62 -13.42 4.25 32.31
N LEU A 63 -12.34 4.81 31.78
CA LEU A 63 -11.98 4.75 30.34
C LEU A 63 -11.71 3.31 29.88
N ASN A 64 -10.95 2.52 30.64
CA ASN A 64 -10.73 1.11 30.34
C ASN A 64 -12.04 0.28 30.41
N GLY A 65 -12.94 0.63 31.34
CA GLY A 65 -14.28 0.04 31.40
C GLY A 65 -15.10 0.33 30.15
N ILE A 66 -15.06 1.57 29.62
CA ILE A 66 -15.72 1.93 28.36
C ILE A 66 -15.13 1.15 27.21
N LEU A 67 -13.80 1.09 27.09
CA LEU A 67 -13.11 0.34 26.05
C LEU A 67 -13.55 -1.12 26.04
N ASN A 68 -13.49 -1.79 27.19
CA ASN A 68 -13.89 -3.19 27.31
C ASN A 68 -15.37 -3.42 26.94
N ASP A 69 -16.26 -2.51 27.33
CA ASP A 69 -17.68 -2.64 27.04
C ASP A 69 -18.01 -2.41 25.57
N VAL A 70 -17.30 -1.52 24.88
CA VAL A 70 -17.41 -1.35 23.42
C VAL A 70 -16.87 -2.59 22.71
N GLU A 71 -15.72 -3.11 23.12
CA GLU A 71 -15.10 -4.27 22.48
C GLU A 71 -15.90 -5.57 22.65
N ASN A 72 -16.52 -5.77 23.80
CA ASN A 72 -17.35 -6.95 24.03
C ASN A 72 -18.82 -6.77 23.57
N GLY A 73 -19.19 -5.59 23.06
CA GLY A 73 -20.50 -5.27 22.51
C GLY A 73 -21.59 -4.94 23.56
N SER A 74 -21.24 -4.82 24.86
CA SER A 74 -22.19 -4.44 25.92
C SER A 74 -22.51 -2.94 25.90
N LEU A 75 -21.65 -2.11 25.32
CA LEU A 75 -21.87 -0.70 25.06
C LEU A 75 -21.77 -0.43 23.56
N GLN A 76 -22.85 0.04 22.94
CA GLN A 76 -22.88 0.37 21.54
C GLN A 76 -22.69 1.87 21.32
N ILE A 77 -21.85 2.21 20.31
CA ILE A 77 -21.68 3.59 19.87
C ILE A 77 -22.92 3.95 19.03
N THR A 78 -23.66 4.99 19.43
CA THR A 78 -24.93 5.37 18.80
C THR A 78 -24.87 6.79 18.24
N SER A 79 -25.76 7.09 17.27
CA SER A 79 -25.90 8.42 16.66
C SER A 79 -26.54 9.49 17.57
N GLU A 80 -26.75 9.20 18.85
CA GLU A 80 -27.24 10.18 19.82
C GLU A 80 -26.19 11.22 20.21
N TYR A 81 -24.92 10.93 19.96
CA TYR A 81 -23.78 11.80 20.22
C TYR A 81 -23.29 12.46 18.93
N GLU A 82 -22.71 13.66 19.05
CA GLU A 82 -22.18 14.42 17.93
C GLU A 82 -20.91 13.76 17.35
N ASP A 83 -20.01 13.32 18.23
CA ASP A 83 -18.74 12.72 17.92
C ASP A 83 -18.34 11.63 18.95
N ILE A 84 -17.30 10.87 18.63
CA ILE A 84 -16.80 9.80 19.52
C ILE A 84 -16.31 10.35 20.86
N HIS A 85 -15.74 11.54 20.86
CA HIS A 85 -15.23 12.17 22.07
C HIS A 85 -16.36 12.49 23.05
N SER A 86 -17.48 13.02 22.55
CA SER A 86 -18.69 13.26 23.35
C SER A 86 -19.30 11.96 23.89
N PHE A 87 -19.25 10.89 23.09
CA PHE A 87 -19.66 9.56 23.53
C PHE A 87 -18.80 9.07 24.70
N VAL A 88 -17.48 9.11 24.57
CA VAL A 88 -16.54 8.65 25.61
C VAL A 88 -16.69 9.49 26.89
N GLU A 89 -16.73 10.83 26.76
CA GLU A 89 -16.85 11.75 27.89
C GLU A 89 -18.17 11.58 28.64
N ALA A 90 -19.30 11.46 27.94
CA ALA A 90 -20.61 11.26 28.57
C ALA A 90 -20.68 9.93 29.33
N ASN A 91 -20.23 8.82 28.70
CA ASN A 91 -20.20 7.52 29.38
C ASN A 91 -19.24 7.48 30.54
N LEU A 92 -18.14 8.24 30.50
CA LEU A 92 -17.23 8.39 31.65
C LEU A 92 -17.91 9.12 32.82
N ILE A 93 -18.58 10.25 32.55
CA ILE A 93 -19.30 11.00 33.55
C ILE A 93 -20.42 10.16 34.20
N ASP A 94 -21.15 9.39 33.38
CA ASP A 94 -22.19 8.49 33.88
C ASP A 94 -21.63 7.41 34.84
N ARG A 95 -20.39 6.96 34.61
CA ARG A 95 -19.74 5.93 35.44
C ARG A 95 -19.13 6.45 36.76
N ILE A 96 -18.45 7.59 36.70
CA ILE A 96 -17.63 8.08 37.81
C ILE A 96 -18.05 9.47 38.32
N GLY A 97 -19.12 10.04 37.77
CA GLY A 97 -19.69 11.33 38.21
C GLY A 97 -18.79 12.53 37.92
N ASP A 98 -18.73 13.48 38.84
CA ASP A 98 -18.05 14.77 38.65
C ASP A 98 -16.52 14.64 38.37
N VAL A 99 -15.90 13.57 38.81
CA VAL A 99 -14.48 13.30 38.53
C VAL A 99 -14.26 13.14 37.03
N GLY A 100 -15.22 12.52 36.33
CA GLY A 100 -15.15 12.35 34.86
C GLY A 100 -15.11 13.68 34.10
N LYS A 101 -15.72 14.74 34.62
CA LYS A 101 -15.70 16.09 34.02
C LYS A 101 -14.31 16.71 33.98
N LYS A 102 -13.38 16.23 34.79
CA LYS A 102 -12.01 16.74 34.88
C LYS A 102 -11.13 16.27 33.73
N LEU A 103 -11.55 15.22 32.97
CA LEU A 103 -10.84 14.70 31.83
C LEU A 103 -10.51 15.80 30.79
N HIS A 104 -11.39 16.76 30.57
CA HIS A 104 -11.24 17.81 29.57
C HIS A 104 -10.34 18.98 29.99
N THR A 105 -9.78 18.96 31.20
CA THR A 105 -8.96 20.06 31.73
C THR A 105 -7.74 20.30 30.85
N GLY A 106 -7.54 21.56 30.41
CA GLY A 106 -6.39 21.94 29.55
C GLY A 106 -6.39 21.38 28.12
N ARG A 107 -7.49 20.79 27.68
CA ARG A 107 -7.65 20.20 26.36
C ARG A 107 -8.72 20.93 25.52
N SER A 108 -8.53 20.98 24.22
CA SER A 108 -9.55 21.38 23.25
C SER A 108 -9.96 20.17 22.40
N ARG A 109 -11.16 20.23 21.81
CA ARG A 109 -11.57 19.26 20.79
C ARG A 109 -10.59 19.26 19.61
N ASN A 110 -9.97 20.41 19.30
CA ASN A 110 -9.06 20.55 18.15
C ASN A 110 -7.77 19.74 18.31
N ASP A 111 -7.08 19.83 19.46
CA ASP A 111 -5.86 19.04 19.69
C ASP A 111 -6.17 17.56 19.99
N GLN A 112 -7.34 17.27 20.54
CA GLN A 112 -7.82 15.90 20.75
C GLN A 112 -8.06 15.18 19.43
N VAL A 113 -8.82 15.75 18.51
CA VAL A 113 -9.09 15.11 17.21
C VAL A 113 -7.83 15.01 16.34
N ALA A 114 -6.92 15.99 16.44
CA ALA A 114 -5.64 15.93 15.74
C ALA A 114 -4.76 14.79 16.27
N LEU A 115 -4.76 14.56 17.60
CA LEU A 115 -4.09 13.41 18.19
C LEU A 115 -4.67 12.09 17.71
N ASP A 116 -5.99 11.93 17.77
CA ASP A 116 -6.65 10.67 17.44
C ASP A 116 -6.45 10.29 15.97
N MET A 117 -6.52 11.27 15.08
CA MET A 117 -6.18 11.06 13.67
C MET A 117 -4.72 10.63 13.48
N LYS A 118 -3.77 11.26 14.17
CA LYS A 118 -2.34 10.85 14.08
C LYS A 118 -2.13 9.45 14.64
N LEU A 119 -2.72 9.12 15.79
CA LEU A 119 -2.64 7.77 16.35
C LEU A 119 -3.25 6.73 15.43
N TYR A 120 -4.44 7.01 14.88
CA TYR A 120 -5.12 6.12 13.94
C TYR A 120 -4.29 5.89 12.67
N VAL A 121 -3.84 6.96 12.02
CA VAL A 121 -3.02 6.86 10.80
C VAL A 121 -1.71 6.12 11.07
N ARG A 122 -1.08 6.33 12.23
CA ARG A 122 0.13 5.61 12.64
C ARG A 122 -0.12 4.10 12.76
N ASP A 123 -1.20 3.71 13.43
CA ASP A 123 -1.59 2.31 13.59
C ASP A 123 -1.87 1.67 12.21
N GLU A 124 -2.56 2.38 11.32
CA GLU A 124 -2.88 1.93 9.96
C GLU A 124 -1.65 1.82 9.03
N ILE A 125 -0.66 2.70 9.19
CA ILE A 125 0.63 2.57 8.47
C ILE A 125 1.32 1.27 8.85
N VAL A 126 1.31 0.90 10.12
CA VAL A 126 1.90 -0.38 10.58
C VAL A 126 1.19 -1.56 9.92
N GLU A 127 -0.14 -1.56 9.88
CA GLU A 127 -0.91 -2.62 9.23
C GLU A 127 -0.69 -2.68 7.70
N LEU A 128 -0.62 -1.53 7.03
CA LEU A 128 -0.29 -1.45 5.60
C LEU A 128 1.11 -2.00 5.31
N LYS A 129 2.10 -1.71 6.17
CA LYS A 129 3.45 -2.28 6.07
C LYS A 129 3.44 -3.80 6.22
N GLU A 130 2.64 -4.36 7.12
CA GLU A 130 2.49 -5.82 7.27
C GLU A 130 1.90 -6.46 6.00
N LEU A 131 0.90 -5.83 5.38
CA LEU A 131 0.31 -6.31 4.13
C LEU A 131 1.29 -6.22 2.96
N LEU A 132 2.04 -5.12 2.85
CA LEU A 132 3.13 -4.99 1.87
C LEU A 132 4.22 -6.03 2.10
N PHE A 133 4.59 -6.30 3.35
CA PHE A 133 5.56 -7.35 3.68
C PHE A 133 5.10 -8.74 3.25
N LYS A 134 3.81 -9.07 3.42
CA LYS A 134 3.23 -10.33 2.94
C LYS A 134 3.30 -10.43 1.41
N LEU A 135 2.95 -9.36 0.70
CA LEU A 135 3.06 -9.30 -0.77
C LEU A 135 4.51 -9.47 -1.24
N LEU A 136 5.45 -8.75 -0.62
CA LEU A 136 6.88 -8.85 -0.93
C LEU A 136 7.43 -10.26 -0.67
N THR A 137 7.00 -10.90 0.41
CA THR A 137 7.38 -12.29 0.74
C THR A 137 6.84 -13.27 -0.30
N THR A 138 5.61 -13.08 -0.75
CA THR A 138 5.00 -13.90 -1.81
C THR A 138 5.74 -13.73 -3.13
N LEU A 139 6.03 -12.50 -3.54
CA LEU A 139 6.82 -12.21 -4.75
C LEU A 139 8.20 -12.85 -4.69
N HIS A 140 8.89 -12.74 -3.55
CA HIS A 140 10.20 -13.38 -3.36
C HIS A 140 10.14 -14.90 -3.51
N GLY A 141 9.08 -15.55 -2.98
CA GLY A 141 8.83 -16.97 -3.18
C GLY A 141 8.64 -17.33 -4.65
N LEU A 142 7.80 -16.57 -5.36
CA LEU A 142 7.57 -16.74 -6.79
C LEU A 142 8.84 -16.51 -7.63
N MET A 143 9.68 -15.55 -7.27
CA MET A 143 10.97 -15.33 -7.93
C MET A 143 11.89 -16.55 -7.79
N LYS A 144 11.96 -17.17 -6.60
CA LYS A 144 12.74 -18.40 -6.38
C LYS A 144 12.22 -19.56 -7.23
N GLU A 145 10.90 -19.74 -7.27
CA GLU A 145 10.26 -20.84 -8.00
C GLU A 145 10.42 -20.73 -9.52
N HIS A 146 10.46 -19.50 -10.03
CA HIS A 146 10.40 -19.22 -11.46
C HIS A 146 11.69 -18.60 -12.02
N ILE A 147 12.83 -18.83 -11.37
CA ILE A 147 14.13 -18.30 -11.78
C ILE A 147 14.53 -18.74 -13.20
N ASP A 148 14.12 -19.94 -13.60
CA ASP A 148 14.38 -20.53 -14.93
C ASP A 148 13.09 -20.73 -15.75
N THR A 149 12.01 -20.00 -15.43
CA THR A 149 10.78 -20.00 -16.24
C THR A 149 10.90 -18.96 -17.34
N TYR A 150 11.24 -19.38 -18.55
CA TYR A 150 11.44 -18.49 -19.70
C TYR A 150 10.12 -17.99 -20.25
N MET A 151 10.07 -16.69 -20.59
CA MET A 151 8.93 -16.03 -21.18
C MET A 151 9.36 -14.86 -22.09
N PRO A 152 8.48 -14.40 -23.01
CA PRO A 152 8.77 -13.18 -23.75
C PRO A 152 8.67 -11.96 -22.82
N GLY A 153 9.65 -11.07 -22.86
CA GLY A 153 9.53 -9.71 -22.40
C GLY A 153 8.84 -8.86 -23.46
N PHE A 154 8.08 -7.85 -23.03
CA PHE A 154 7.28 -7.02 -23.92
C PHE A 154 7.69 -5.55 -23.83
N THR A 155 7.73 -4.89 -24.98
CA THR A 155 7.67 -3.43 -25.11
C THR A 155 6.57 -3.09 -26.12
N HIS A 156 5.78 -2.05 -25.86
CA HIS A 156 4.63 -1.67 -26.73
C HIS A 156 3.62 -2.81 -26.94
N LEU A 157 3.50 -3.75 -25.99
CA LEU A 157 2.76 -5.01 -26.09
C LEU A 157 3.25 -5.92 -27.25
N GLN A 158 4.43 -5.66 -27.80
CA GLN A 158 5.10 -6.53 -28.75
C GLN A 158 6.18 -7.35 -28.06
N LYS A 159 6.34 -8.59 -28.46
CA LYS A 159 7.42 -9.46 -27.96
C LYS A 159 8.77 -8.85 -28.33
N ALA A 160 9.66 -8.72 -27.34
CA ALA A 160 10.94 -8.03 -27.51
C ALA A 160 12.12 -8.99 -27.27
N GLN A 161 12.49 -9.22 -26.04
CA GLN A 161 13.61 -10.07 -25.65
C GLN A 161 13.17 -11.18 -24.70
N PRO A 162 13.85 -12.34 -24.64
CA PRO A 162 13.51 -13.37 -23.67
C PRO A 162 13.96 -12.96 -22.28
N ILE A 163 13.09 -13.20 -21.32
CA ILE A 163 13.33 -12.97 -19.88
C ILE A 163 12.92 -14.20 -19.09
N THR A 164 13.10 -14.16 -17.77
CA THR A 164 12.46 -15.12 -16.85
C THR A 164 11.26 -14.50 -16.16
N LEU A 165 10.33 -15.32 -15.71
CA LEU A 165 9.20 -14.85 -14.90
C LEU A 165 9.69 -14.28 -13.55
N ALA A 166 10.79 -14.83 -13.00
CA ALA A 166 11.45 -14.24 -11.84
C ALA A 166 11.93 -12.80 -12.08
N HIS A 167 12.50 -12.52 -13.26
CA HIS A 167 12.91 -11.18 -13.65
C HIS A 167 11.73 -10.22 -13.73
N HIS A 168 10.60 -10.68 -14.26
CA HIS A 168 9.38 -9.89 -14.33
C HIS A 168 8.82 -9.58 -12.94
N PHE A 169 8.68 -10.59 -12.05
CA PHE A 169 8.26 -10.39 -10.66
C PHE A 169 9.23 -9.52 -9.88
N GLY A 170 10.53 -9.60 -10.19
CA GLY A 170 11.56 -8.74 -9.62
C GLY A 170 11.30 -7.25 -9.86
N ALA A 171 10.73 -6.88 -11.01
CA ALA A 171 10.34 -5.49 -11.28
C ALA A 171 9.25 -5.00 -10.31
N TYR A 172 8.23 -5.81 -10.04
CA TYR A 172 7.20 -5.50 -9.05
C TYR A 172 7.73 -5.54 -7.62
N MET A 173 8.64 -6.47 -7.30
CA MET A 173 9.34 -6.49 -6.03
C MET A 173 10.01 -5.14 -5.73
N GLU A 174 10.74 -4.57 -6.70
CA GLU A 174 11.39 -3.26 -6.55
C GLU A 174 10.37 -2.09 -6.43
N MET A 175 9.21 -2.17 -7.07
CA MET A 175 8.14 -1.18 -6.92
C MET A 175 7.60 -1.18 -5.48
N PHE A 176 7.20 -2.34 -4.95
CA PHE A 176 6.62 -2.46 -3.61
C PHE A 176 7.64 -2.26 -2.48
N LYS A 177 8.93 -2.53 -2.71
CA LYS A 177 10.00 -2.10 -1.78
C LYS A 177 10.04 -0.59 -1.62
N ARG A 178 9.93 0.16 -2.72
CA ARG A 178 9.84 1.63 -2.65
C ARG A 178 8.57 2.10 -1.95
N ASP A 179 7.45 1.37 -2.11
CA ASP A 179 6.20 1.68 -1.40
C ASP A 179 6.34 1.44 0.10
N TYR A 180 7.01 0.36 0.51
CA TYR A 180 7.34 0.11 1.92
C TYR A 180 8.18 1.24 2.52
N GLY A 181 9.18 1.73 1.77
CA GLY A 181 9.98 2.89 2.19
C GLY A 181 9.14 4.17 2.35
N ARG A 182 8.17 4.43 1.46
CA ARG A 182 7.24 5.57 1.59
C ARG A 182 6.44 5.53 2.89
N MET A 183 6.00 4.34 3.31
CA MET A 183 5.29 4.19 4.59
C MET A 183 6.18 4.55 5.78
N ASN A 184 7.45 4.17 5.77
CA ASN A 184 8.41 4.57 6.80
C ASN A 184 8.62 6.09 6.82
N ASP A 185 8.81 6.69 5.64
CA ASP A 185 9.01 8.14 5.54
C ASP A 185 7.83 8.96 6.11
N ILE A 186 6.60 8.49 5.90
CA ILE A 186 5.39 9.13 6.46
C ILE A 186 5.35 8.94 7.96
N TYR A 187 5.57 7.71 8.44
CA TYR A 187 5.59 7.40 9.87
C TYR A 187 6.56 8.32 10.62
N ASP A 188 7.78 8.47 10.14
CA ASP A 188 8.81 9.28 10.77
C ASP A 188 8.44 10.78 10.81
N ARG A 189 7.92 11.33 9.70
CA ARG A 189 7.53 12.75 9.67
C ARG A 189 6.33 13.07 10.54
N MET A 190 5.34 12.18 10.59
CA MET A 190 4.11 12.43 11.34
C MET A 190 4.23 12.16 12.84
N ASN A 191 5.25 11.46 13.31
CA ASN A 191 5.33 10.92 14.67
C ASN A 191 5.70 11.98 15.71
N TYR A 192 4.93 13.10 15.73
CA TYR A 192 5.02 14.18 16.72
C TYR A 192 3.64 14.49 17.32
N CYS A 193 3.59 14.57 18.67
CA CYS A 193 2.36 14.66 19.45
C CYS A 193 1.74 16.06 19.38
N PRO A 194 0.47 16.21 18.94
CA PRO A 194 -0.21 17.49 18.90
C PRO A 194 -0.86 17.88 20.25
N LEU A 195 -1.09 16.91 21.16
CA LEU A 195 -1.86 17.14 22.39
C LEU A 195 -1.18 18.16 23.30
N GLY A 196 -1.97 19.01 23.92
CA GLY A 196 -1.52 20.18 24.69
C GLY A 196 -1.41 21.45 23.88
N SER A 197 -1.72 21.42 22.57
CA SER A 197 -1.82 22.62 21.71
C SER A 197 -3.08 23.43 21.96
N GLY A 198 -4.04 22.88 22.69
CA GLY A 198 -5.34 23.50 22.92
C GLY A 198 -6.10 23.74 21.63
N ALA A 199 -6.86 24.83 21.55
CA ALA A 199 -7.56 25.18 20.31
C ALA A 199 -6.61 25.65 19.20
N LEU A 200 -5.53 26.37 19.53
CA LEU A 200 -4.47 26.85 18.64
C LEU A 200 -3.28 27.53 19.34
N ALA A 201 -3.43 27.93 20.61
CA ALA A 201 -2.47 28.77 21.32
C ALA A 201 -1.96 28.14 22.64
N GLY A 202 -2.12 26.83 22.77
CA GLY A 202 -1.80 26.12 24.00
C GLY A 202 -2.83 26.42 25.14
N THR A 203 -2.35 26.36 26.36
CA THR A 203 -3.17 26.55 27.55
C THR A 203 -2.37 27.26 28.67
N THR A 204 -3.06 27.84 29.65
CA THR A 204 -2.42 28.44 30.83
C THR A 204 -2.06 27.42 31.92
N TYR A 205 -2.46 26.16 31.76
CA TYR A 205 -2.07 25.07 32.67
C TYR A 205 -0.62 24.64 32.36
N PRO A 206 0.14 24.23 33.41
CA PRO A 206 1.53 23.77 33.23
C PRO A 206 1.57 22.33 32.73
N LEU A 207 1.08 22.09 31.50
CA LEU A 207 1.05 20.76 30.90
C LEU A 207 2.45 20.28 30.52
N ASP A 208 2.79 19.04 30.84
CA ASP A 208 4.01 18.36 30.38
C ASP A 208 3.75 17.64 29.05
N ARG A 209 3.99 18.35 27.96
CA ARG A 209 3.80 17.80 26.59
C ARG A 209 4.82 16.74 26.22
N GLU A 210 6.05 16.78 26.80
CA GLU A 210 7.07 15.76 26.59
C GLU A 210 6.63 14.44 27.21
N LEU A 211 6.10 14.47 28.42
CA LEU A 211 5.54 13.28 29.07
C LEU A 211 4.38 12.69 28.25
N THR A 212 3.46 13.53 27.77
CA THR A 212 2.33 13.06 26.94
C THR A 212 2.83 12.40 25.65
N ALA A 213 3.79 13.01 24.97
CA ALA A 213 4.40 12.45 23.77
C ALA A 213 5.07 11.08 24.04
N SER A 214 5.83 10.99 25.14
CA SER A 214 6.49 9.74 25.56
C SER A 214 5.50 8.62 25.88
N LEU A 215 4.41 8.93 26.63
CA LEU A 215 3.36 7.95 26.97
C LEU A 215 2.64 7.38 25.75
N LEU A 216 2.63 8.13 24.65
CA LEU A 216 1.97 7.76 23.39
C LEU A 216 2.94 7.25 22.31
N GLY A 217 4.24 7.11 22.60
CA GLY A 217 5.25 6.61 21.66
C GLY A 217 5.55 7.60 20.53
N PHE A 218 5.35 8.90 20.71
CA PHE A 218 5.79 9.92 19.76
C PHE A 218 7.25 10.30 20.00
N TYR A 219 7.93 10.79 18.97
CA TYR A 219 9.33 11.28 19.07
C TYR A 219 9.45 12.54 19.94
N GLY A 220 8.35 13.27 20.11
CA GLY A 220 8.26 14.48 20.93
C GLY A 220 6.99 15.26 20.62
N PRO A 221 6.76 16.42 21.28
CA PRO A 221 5.63 17.29 20.97
C PRO A 221 5.88 18.07 19.67
N THR A 222 4.79 18.45 18.98
CA THR A 222 4.84 19.45 17.90
C THR A 222 5.30 20.81 18.42
N LEU A 223 6.07 21.57 17.62
CA LEU A 223 6.73 22.80 18.05
C LEU A 223 5.91 24.07 17.85
N ASN A 224 4.79 24.02 17.14
CA ASN A 224 3.88 25.15 16.96
C ASN A 224 2.44 24.68 17.15
N SER A 225 1.75 25.27 18.13
CA SER A 225 0.38 24.85 18.53
C SER A 225 -0.69 25.18 17.49
N MET A 226 -0.48 26.17 16.63
CA MET A 226 -1.42 26.53 15.58
C MET A 226 -1.32 25.56 14.38
N ASP A 227 -0.10 25.23 13.97
CA ASP A 227 0.19 24.22 12.95
C ASP A 227 -0.27 22.82 13.44
N SER A 228 -0.02 22.53 14.70
CA SER A 228 -0.33 21.26 15.36
C SER A 228 -1.79 20.79 15.20
N VAL A 229 -2.74 21.73 15.27
CA VAL A 229 -4.18 21.45 15.13
C VAL A 229 -4.68 21.56 13.67
N ALA A 230 -3.87 22.10 12.78
CA ALA A 230 -4.17 22.33 11.37
C ALA A 230 -3.52 21.31 10.42
N ASP A 231 -2.41 20.68 10.84
CA ASP A 231 -1.64 19.74 10.04
C ASP A 231 -2.49 18.55 9.57
N ARG A 232 -2.53 18.36 8.26
CA ARG A 232 -3.10 17.19 7.57
C ARG A 232 -2.15 16.65 6.49
N ASP A 233 -0.89 17.11 6.50
CA ASP A 233 0.12 16.69 5.52
C ASP A 233 0.30 15.17 5.55
N TYR A 234 0.30 14.57 6.74
CA TYR A 234 0.42 13.13 6.92
C TYR A 234 -0.74 12.34 6.28
N CYS A 235 -1.96 12.88 6.24
CA CYS A 235 -3.09 12.27 5.52
C CYS A 235 -2.88 12.37 4.01
N ILE A 236 -2.42 13.54 3.51
CA ILE A 236 -2.12 13.76 2.09
C ILE A 236 -0.97 12.85 1.63
N GLU A 237 0.09 12.77 2.42
CA GLU A 237 1.24 11.88 2.15
C GLU A 237 0.81 10.41 2.12
N LEU A 238 -0.01 9.96 3.09
CA LEU A 238 -0.54 8.60 3.12
C LEU A 238 -1.41 8.31 1.89
N LEU A 239 -2.34 9.20 1.54
CA LEU A 239 -3.17 9.07 0.35
C LEU A 239 -2.34 9.05 -0.94
N SER A 240 -1.26 9.82 -1.00
CA SER A 240 -0.32 9.83 -2.12
C SER A 240 0.45 8.51 -2.24
N ALA A 241 0.96 8.00 -1.12
CA ALA A 241 1.64 6.70 -1.07
C ALA A 241 0.69 5.55 -1.44
N MET A 242 -0.53 5.54 -0.89
CA MET A 242 -1.58 4.57 -1.22
C MET A 242 -1.99 4.67 -2.71
N SER A 243 -2.05 5.87 -3.28
CA SER A 243 -2.29 6.05 -4.72
C SER A 243 -1.17 5.42 -5.56
N THR A 244 0.08 5.51 -5.11
CA THR A 244 1.23 4.87 -5.77
C THR A 244 1.16 3.34 -5.65
N ILE A 245 0.84 2.79 -4.49
CA ILE A 245 0.60 1.36 -4.30
C ILE A 245 -0.49 0.86 -5.25
N MET A 246 -1.62 1.55 -5.31
CA MET A 246 -2.73 1.18 -6.18
C MET A 246 -2.36 1.27 -7.66
N MET A 247 -1.53 2.22 -8.06
CA MET A 247 -1.00 2.30 -9.43
C MET A 247 -0.14 1.08 -9.76
N HIS A 248 0.74 0.64 -8.84
CA HIS A 248 1.53 -0.56 -9.03
C HIS A 248 0.67 -1.82 -9.09
N LEU A 249 -0.31 -1.97 -8.18
CA LEU A 249 -1.27 -3.06 -8.20
C LEU A 249 -2.13 -3.07 -9.48
N SER A 250 -2.56 -1.90 -9.95
CA SER A 250 -3.33 -1.76 -11.19
C SER A 250 -2.56 -2.21 -12.41
N ARG A 251 -1.28 -1.83 -12.53
CA ARG A 251 -0.40 -2.29 -13.61
C ARG A 251 -0.20 -3.80 -13.57
N PHE A 252 0.05 -4.35 -12.39
CA PHE A 252 0.21 -5.79 -12.23
C PHE A 252 -1.09 -6.55 -12.51
N SER A 253 -2.23 -6.02 -12.07
CA SER A 253 -3.56 -6.55 -12.39
C SER A 253 -3.81 -6.61 -13.89
N GLU A 254 -3.45 -5.56 -14.64
CA GLU A 254 -3.56 -5.53 -16.11
C GLU A 254 -2.77 -6.67 -16.75
N GLU A 255 -1.53 -6.90 -16.33
CA GLU A 255 -0.72 -8.00 -16.84
C GLU A 255 -1.29 -9.38 -16.51
N ILE A 256 -1.79 -9.57 -15.27
CA ILE A 256 -2.45 -10.82 -14.88
C ILE A 256 -3.71 -11.06 -15.74
N ILE A 257 -4.51 -10.03 -16.01
CA ILE A 257 -5.70 -10.13 -16.87
C ILE A 257 -5.30 -10.55 -18.29
N ILE A 258 -4.27 -9.91 -18.87
CA ILE A 258 -3.74 -10.27 -20.19
C ILE A 258 -3.23 -11.71 -20.18
N TRP A 259 -2.42 -12.10 -19.17
CA TRP A 259 -1.84 -13.44 -19.10
C TRP A 259 -2.86 -14.55 -18.86
N ASN A 260 -3.95 -14.23 -18.16
CA ASN A 260 -5.04 -15.18 -17.91
C ASN A 260 -6.04 -15.30 -19.09
N SER A 261 -5.91 -14.44 -20.11
CA SER A 261 -6.80 -14.47 -21.28
C SER A 261 -6.63 -15.76 -22.12
N ASN A 262 -7.68 -16.12 -22.87
CA ASN A 262 -7.65 -17.28 -23.75
C ASN A 262 -6.57 -17.18 -24.85
N GLU A 263 -6.17 -15.98 -25.22
CA GLU A 263 -5.15 -15.70 -26.22
C GLU A 263 -3.75 -15.94 -25.69
N TYR A 264 -3.45 -15.51 -24.45
CA TYR A 264 -2.13 -15.69 -23.83
C TYR A 264 -1.99 -17.02 -23.13
N GLN A 265 -2.87 -17.35 -22.19
CA GLN A 265 -2.83 -18.60 -21.40
C GLN A 265 -1.50 -18.81 -20.65
N PHE A 266 -0.89 -17.74 -20.21
CA PHE A 266 0.38 -17.80 -19.44
C PHE A 266 0.15 -18.20 -17.99
N VAL A 267 -0.99 -17.80 -17.45
CA VAL A 267 -1.39 -18.13 -16.09
C VAL A 267 -2.85 -18.56 -16.05
N GLU A 268 -3.20 -19.30 -15.02
CA GLU A 268 -4.58 -19.60 -14.64
C GLU A 268 -4.75 -19.23 -13.17
N LEU A 269 -5.76 -18.39 -12.87
CA LEU A 269 -6.10 -18.03 -11.50
C LEU A 269 -6.82 -19.19 -10.81
N ASP A 270 -6.60 -19.34 -9.50
CA ASP A 270 -7.30 -20.32 -8.69
C ASP A 270 -8.81 -20.03 -8.65
N ASP A 271 -9.62 -21.08 -8.50
CA ASP A 271 -11.10 -20.96 -8.46
C ASP A 271 -11.56 -20.09 -7.29
N SER A 272 -10.83 -20.06 -6.19
CA SER A 272 -11.12 -19.23 -5.02
C SER A 272 -10.94 -17.73 -5.26
N TYR A 273 -10.23 -17.35 -6.33
CA TYR A 273 -9.97 -15.95 -6.75
C TYR A 273 -10.58 -15.61 -8.12
N SER A 274 -11.52 -16.42 -8.59
CA SER A 274 -12.17 -16.25 -9.88
C SER A 274 -13.67 -16.36 -9.75
N THR A 275 -14.42 -15.85 -10.72
CA THR A 275 -15.86 -16.11 -10.81
C THR A 275 -16.22 -16.74 -12.14
N GLY A 276 -17.37 -17.45 -12.15
CA GLY A 276 -17.93 -18.04 -13.36
C GLY A 276 -18.99 -17.15 -14.01
N SER A 277 -19.63 -17.70 -15.04
CA SER A 277 -20.78 -17.10 -15.69
C SER A 277 -22.01 -17.94 -15.44
N SER A 278 -23.14 -17.30 -15.14
CA SER A 278 -24.44 -18.00 -14.97
C SER A 278 -25.01 -18.60 -16.27
N ILE A 279 -24.49 -18.16 -17.42
CA ILE A 279 -24.97 -18.59 -18.75
C ILE A 279 -23.90 -19.34 -19.56
N MET A 280 -22.61 -19.11 -19.28
CA MET A 280 -21.48 -19.69 -20.01
C MET A 280 -20.66 -20.60 -19.10
N PRO A 281 -20.88 -21.92 -19.08
CA PRO A 281 -20.27 -22.82 -18.09
C PRO A 281 -18.75 -22.95 -18.21
N GLN A 282 -18.18 -22.57 -19.33
CA GLN A 282 -16.72 -22.60 -19.58
C GLN A 282 -15.99 -21.33 -19.14
N LYS A 283 -16.73 -20.26 -18.76
CA LYS A 283 -16.15 -18.93 -18.51
C LYS A 283 -15.64 -18.82 -17.07
N LYS A 284 -14.38 -18.37 -16.95
CA LYS A 284 -13.71 -18.06 -15.68
C LYS A 284 -13.11 -16.67 -15.78
N ASN A 285 -13.54 -15.78 -14.88
CA ASN A 285 -13.20 -14.35 -14.95
C ASN A 285 -12.13 -13.98 -13.91
N PRO A 286 -11.17 -13.09 -14.24
CA PRO A 286 -10.16 -12.58 -13.32
C PRO A 286 -10.69 -11.38 -12.49
N ASP A 287 -11.88 -11.52 -11.84
CA ASP A 287 -12.62 -10.40 -11.24
C ASP A 287 -11.81 -9.67 -10.16
N ILE A 288 -10.97 -10.38 -9.39
CA ILE A 288 -10.16 -9.76 -8.34
C ILE A 288 -9.15 -8.78 -8.96
N ALA A 289 -8.47 -9.19 -10.03
CA ALA A 289 -7.55 -8.30 -10.74
C ALA A 289 -8.29 -7.09 -11.36
N GLU A 290 -9.47 -7.30 -11.93
CA GLU A 290 -10.29 -6.22 -12.50
C GLU A 290 -10.76 -5.24 -11.41
N LEU A 291 -11.24 -5.74 -10.27
CA LEU A 291 -11.67 -4.88 -9.16
C LEU A 291 -10.52 -4.09 -8.53
N VAL A 292 -9.36 -4.70 -8.37
CA VAL A 292 -8.15 -3.99 -7.89
C VAL A 292 -7.79 -2.86 -8.85
N ARG A 293 -7.76 -3.13 -10.15
CA ARG A 293 -7.56 -2.11 -11.20
C ARG A 293 -8.60 -1.00 -11.10
N GLY A 294 -9.87 -1.34 -10.96
CA GLY A 294 -10.98 -0.37 -10.90
C GLY A 294 -10.95 0.49 -9.63
N LYS A 295 -10.64 -0.11 -8.46
CA LYS A 295 -10.59 0.60 -7.17
C LYS A 295 -9.46 1.63 -7.07
N THR A 296 -8.49 1.60 -7.95
CA THR A 296 -7.41 2.61 -8.04
C THR A 296 -7.97 4.02 -8.18
N GLY A 297 -8.99 4.21 -9.01
CA GLY A 297 -9.64 5.51 -9.20
C GLY A 297 -10.28 6.08 -7.93
N ARG A 298 -10.80 5.20 -7.03
CA ARG A 298 -11.36 5.60 -5.74
C ARG A 298 -10.31 6.24 -4.83
N VAL A 299 -9.13 5.65 -4.74
CA VAL A 299 -8.02 6.16 -3.91
C VAL A 299 -7.45 7.46 -4.49
N TYR A 300 -7.34 7.58 -5.83
CA TYR A 300 -6.96 8.83 -6.49
C TYR A 300 -7.97 9.95 -6.21
N GLY A 301 -9.27 9.62 -6.23
CA GLY A 301 -10.33 10.56 -5.88
C GLY A 301 -10.19 11.09 -4.46
N ALA A 302 -9.88 10.24 -3.48
CA ALA A 302 -9.66 10.62 -2.09
C ALA A 302 -8.49 11.61 -1.95
N LEU A 303 -7.34 11.33 -2.57
CA LEU A 303 -6.19 12.25 -2.59
C LEU A 303 -6.55 13.62 -3.18
N THR A 304 -7.19 13.63 -4.33
CA THR A 304 -7.59 14.87 -5.01
C THR A 304 -8.59 15.68 -4.18
N SER A 305 -9.53 14.99 -3.53
CA SER A 305 -10.52 15.63 -2.66
C SER A 305 -9.87 16.29 -1.45
N LEU A 306 -8.97 15.59 -0.75
CA LEU A 306 -8.30 16.15 0.43
C LEU A 306 -7.39 17.33 0.07
N LEU A 307 -6.62 17.23 -1.01
CA LEU A 307 -5.84 18.38 -1.54
C LEU A 307 -6.72 19.59 -1.84
N THR A 308 -7.92 19.35 -2.41
CA THR A 308 -8.88 20.41 -2.73
C THR A 308 -9.48 21.02 -1.46
N THR A 309 -9.79 20.23 -0.45
CA THR A 309 -10.27 20.70 0.85
C THR A 309 -9.25 21.61 1.52
N MET A 310 -7.99 21.18 1.57
CA MET A 310 -6.94 21.90 2.31
C MET A 310 -6.41 23.16 1.63
N LYS A 311 -6.48 23.27 0.30
CA LYS A 311 -5.79 24.31 -0.50
C LYS A 311 -6.10 25.77 -0.17
N GLY A 312 -7.20 26.07 0.50
CA GLY A 312 -7.67 27.47 0.61
C GLY A 312 -8.17 27.83 2.00
N ILE A 313 -8.07 26.96 2.99
CA ILE A 313 -8.51 27.24 4.36
C ILE A 313 -7.42 28.02 5.13
N PRO A 314 -7.81 28.95 6.03
CA PRO A 314 -6.86 29.67 6.88
C PRO A 314 -6.26 28.75 7.96
N LEU A 315 -5.23 29.25 8.67
CA LEU A 315 -4.56 28.54 9.75
C LEU A 315 -5.50 28.17 10.91
N ALA A 316 -5.03 27.28 11.74
CA ALA A 316 -5.75 26.59 12.81
C ALA A 316 -6.88 25.70 12.26
N TYR A 317 -7.81 25.29 13.10
CA TYR A 317 -8.88 24.37 12.72
C TYR A 317 -10.05 25.11 12.05
N ASN A 318 -10.50 24.57 10.94
CA ASN A 318 -11.76 24.90 10.27
C ASN A 318 -12.59 23.63 10.08
N LYS A 319 -13.92 23.72 10.07
CA LYS A 319 -14.82 22.56 9.98
C LYS A 319 -14.62 21.76 8.66
N ASP A 320 -14.09 22.40 7.62
CA ASP A 320 -13.65 21.75 6.37
C ASP A 320 -12.75 20.54 6.61
N MET A 321 -11.90 20.60 7.63
CA MET A 321 -10.99 19.51 8.00
C MET A 321 -11.69 18.25 8.48
N GLN A 322 -13.01 18.28 8.73
CA GLN A 322 -13.77 17.07 9.05
C GLN A 322 -13.80 16.08 7.88
N GLU A 323 -13.68 16.60 6.64
CA GLU A 323 -13.61 15.80 5.41
C GLU A 323 -12.33 14.94 5.29
N ASP A 324 -11.33 15.16 6.16
CA ASP A 324 -10.11 14.36 6.21
C ASP A 324 -10.37 12.88 6.54
N LYS A 325 -11.40 12.60 7.35
CA LYS A 325 -11.65 11.28 7.93
C LYS A 325 -12.25 10.28 6.94
N GLU A 326 -13.40 10.60 6.35
CA GLU A 326 -14.09 9.67 5.45
C GLU A 326 -13.23 9.31 4.25
N LEU A 327 -12.55 10.30 3.66
CA LEU A 327 -11.64 10.08 2.52
C LEU A 327 -10.46 9.18 2.88
N THR A 328 -9.83 9.44 4.03
CA THR A 328 -8.65 8.68 4.49
C THR A 328 -9.04 7.26 4.91
N PHE A 329 -10.11 7.11 5.69
CA PHE A 329 -10.58 5.81 6.17
C PHE A 329 -11.01 4.90 5.03
N ASP A 330 -11.76 5.43 4.07
CA ASP A 330 -12.21 4.67 2.90
C ASP A 330 -11.05 4.22 2.01
N ALA A 331 -10.07 5.11 1.81
CA ALA A 331 -8.88 4.77 1.04
C ALA A 331 -8.04 3.68 1.74
N ILE A 332 -7.84 3.78 3.06
CA ILE A 332 -7.12 2.78 3.85
C ILE A 332 -7.81 1.40 3.74
N ASP A 333 -9.10 1.32 3.99
CA ASP A 333 -9.87 0.06 3.90
C ASP A 333 -9.79 -0.53 2.49
N THR A 334 -9.87 0.32 1.47
CA THR A 334 -9.78 -0.09 0.06
C THR A 334 -8.40 -0.69 -0.25
N VAL A 335 -7.31 -0.03 0.16
CA VAL A 335 -5.94 -0.48 -0.11
C VAL A 335 -5.61 -1.75 0.67
N LYS A 336 -6.02 -1.85 1.94
CA LYS A 336 -5.86 -3.07 2.75
C LYS A 336 -6.54 -4.27 2.10
N GLY A 337 -7.79 -4.11 1.66
CA GLY A 337 -8.53 -5.14 0.95
C GLY A 337 -7.86 -5.55 -0.36
N CYS A 338 -7.39 -4.58 -1.16
CA CYS A 338 -6.70 -4.85 -2.41
C CYS A 338 -5.38 -5.59 -2.21
N LEU A 339 -4.55 -5.16 -1.25
CA LEU A 339 -3.28 -5.84 -0.93
C LEU A 339 -3.48 -7.28 -0.49
N ALA A 340 -4.44 -7.52 0.42
CA ALA A 340 -4.73 -8.85 0.94
C ALA A 340 -5.21 -9.80 -0.17
N LEU A 341 -6.22 -9.38 -0.95
CA LEU A 341 -6.80 -10.19 -2.02
C LEU A 341 -5.82 -10.42 -3.16
N PHE A 342 -5.07 -9.39 -3.57
CA PHE A 342 -4.07 -9.51 -4.63
C PHE A 342 -2.94 -10.47 -4.23
N THR A 343 -2.45 -10.39 -3.00
CA THR A 343 -1.43 -11.30 -2.47
C THR A 343 -1.90 -12.75 -2.51
N GLY A 344 -3.13 -13.02 -2.05
CA GLY A 344 -3.74 -14.36 -2.11
C GLY A 344 -3.88 -14.86 -3.55
N MET A 345 -4.36 -14.02 -4.46
CA MET A 345 -4.55 -14.36 -5.88
C MET A 345 -3.24 -14.79 -6.54
N ILE A 346 -2.15 -14.02 -6.38
CA ILE A 346 -0.87 -14.38 -7.01
C ILE A 346 -0.17 -15.56 -6.33
N SER A 347 -0.42 -15.80 -5.04
CA SER A 347 0.18 -16.93 -4.31
C SER A 347 -0.38 -18.28 -4.72
N THR A 348 -1.58 -18.32 -5.31
CA THR A 348 -2.29 -19.54 -5.73
C THR A 348 -2.36 -19.70 -7.23
N MET A 349 -1.87 -18.71 -7.97
CA MET A 349 -1.88 -18.67 -9.43
C MET A 349 -1.06 -19.82 -10.03
N ASN A 350 -1.63 -20.54 -10.98
CA ASN A 350 -0.94 -21.59 -11.75
C ASN A 350 -0.23 -20.99 -12.96
N VAL A 351 1.07 -21.29 -13.14
CA VAL A 351 1.91 -20.77 -14.22
C VAL A 351 2.07 -21.82 -15.32
N ASN A 352 1.69 -21.49 -16.54
CA ASN A 352 1.84 -22.33 -17.71
C ASN A 352 3.22 -22.14 -18.39
N LYS A 353 4.26 -22.71 -17.78
CA LYS A 353 5.66 -22.60 -18.25
C LYS A 353 5.84 -22.97 -19.71
N PRO A 354 5.28 -24.11 -20.23
CA PRO A 354 5.43 -24.48 -21.65
C PRO A 354 4.84 -23.43 -22.60
N ARG A 355 3.68 -22.84 -22.24
CA ARG A 355 3.02 -21.81 -23.06
C ARG A 355 3.86 -20.54 -23.15
N MET A 356 4.47 -20.12 -22.03
CA MET A 356 5.36 -18.97 -21.98
C MET A 356 6.58 -19.18 -22.86
N GLU A 357 7.25 -20.34 -22.78
CA GLU A 357 8.45 -20.65 -23.55
C GLU A 357 8.16 -20.72 -25.07
N ILE A 358 7.09 -21.43 -25.46
CA ILE A 358 6.65 -21.48 -26.86
C ILE A 358 6.35 -20.06 -27.38
N SER A 359 5.71 -19.22 -26.55
CA SER A 359 5.42 -17.84 -26.95
C SER A 359 6.68 -17.01 -27.16
N ALA A 360 7.74 -17.25 -26.36
CA ALA A 360 9.03 -16.59 -26.55
C ALA A 360 9.68 -17.00 -27.87
N LYS A 361 9.75 -18.30 -28.18
CA LYS A 361 10.31 -18.83 -29.44
C LYS A 361 9.60 -18.28 -30.68
N ASN A 362 8.27 -18.38 -30.71
CA ASN A 362 7.43 -17.93 -31.84
C ASN A 362 7.34 -16.39 -31.99
N GLY A 363 8.03 -15.64 -31.14
CA GLY A 363 8.08 -14.18 -31.21
C GLY A 363 9.40 -13.62 -31.67
N PHE A 364 10.31 -14.47 -32.15
CA PHE A 364 11.67 -14.09 -32.56
C PHE A 364 12.42 -13.29 -31.48
N THR A 365 12.15 -13.58 -30.21
CA THR A 365 12.77 -12.85 -29.09
C THR A 365 14.28 -13.07 -29.00
N ASN A 366 14.79 -14.12 -29.71
CA ASN A 366 16.18 -14.48 -29.86
C ASN A 366 16.86 -13.91 -31.12
N ALA A 367 16.17 -13.09 -31.91
CA ALA A 367 16.75 -12.51 -33.14
C ALA A 367 17.97 -11.63 -32.84
N THR A 368 17.94 -10.88 -31.72
CA THR A 368 19.10 -10.10 -31.29
C THR A 368 20.30 -11.00 -30.99
N ASP A 369 20.07 -12.16 -30.35
CA ASP A 369 21.13 -13.13 -30.03
C ASP A 369 21.74 -13.75 -31.30
N ALA A 370 20.94 -13.95 -32.36
CA ALA A 370 21.43 -14.36 -33.69
C ALA A 370 22.31 -13.26 -34.34
N ALA A 371 21.95 -11.98 -34.16
CA ALA A 371 22.77 -10.87 -34.61
C ALA A 371 24.08 -10.76 -33.82
N ASP A 372 24.03 -10.90 -32.50
CA ASP A 372 25.20 -10.91 -31.63
C ASP A 372 26.13 -12.09 -31.92
N TYR A 373 25.57 -13.25 -32.32
CA TYR A 373 26.35 -14.40 -32.82
C TYR A 373 27.21 -14.00 -34.03
N LEU A 374 26.62 -13.36 -35.02
CA LEU A 374 27.36 -12.89 -36.22
C LEU A 374 28.41 -11.84 -35.88
N VAL A 375 28.09 -10.92 -34.96
CA VAL A 375 29.05 -9.91 -34.49
C VAL A 375 30.27 -10.57 -33.85
N ASN A 376 30.07 -11.58 -33.02
CA ASN A 376 31.14 -12.35 -32.38
C ASN A 376 31.99 -13.15 -33.44
N HIS A 377 31.45 -13.37 -34.61
CA HIS A 377 32.15 -13.99 -35.76
C HIS A 377 32.68 -12.95 -36.77
N GLY A 378 32.77 -11.67 -36.37
CA GLY A 378 33.44 -10.62 -37.14
C GLY A 378 32.54 -9.87 -38.13
N VAL A 379 31.24 -10.10 -38.13
CA VAL A 379 30.29 -9.33 -38.97
C VAL A 379 29.94 -8.01 -38.26
N PRO A 380 30.04 -6.84 -38.94
CA PRO A 380 29.62 -5.59 -38.34
C PRO A 380 28.16 -5.62 -37.90
N PHE A 381 27.84 -4.99 -36.75
CA PHE A 381 26.49 -5.06 -36.15
C PHE A 381 25.36 -4.66 -37.12
N ARG A 382 25.54 -3.60 -37.93
CA ARG A 382 24.52 -3.17 -38.90
C ARG A 382 24.24 -4.22 -39.96
N ASP A 383 25.28 -4.90 -40.44
CA ASP A 383 25.16 -5.97 -41.43
C ASP A 383 24.52 -7.21 -40.79
N ALA A 384 24.95 -7.58 -39.57
CA ALA A 384 24.36 -8.67 -38.80
C ALA A 384 22.86 -8.44 -38.56
N HIS A 385 22.44 -7.23 -38.18
CA HIS A 385 21.05 -6.85 -38.04
C HIS A 385 20.25 -7.02 -39.32
N GLY A 386 20.80 -6.58 -40.46
CA GLY A 386 20.19 -6.76 -41.80
C GLY A 386 20.03 -8.22 -42.20
N ILE A 387 21.06 -9.03 -41.96
CA ILE A 387 21.08 -10.49 -42.22
C ILE A 387 19.99 -11.19 -41.41
N VAL A 388 19.94 -10.92 -40.10
CA VAL A 388 18.93 -11.54 -39.22
C VAL A 388 17.53 -11.04 -39.57
N GLY A 389 17.36 -9.80 -40.01
CA GLY A 389 16.07 -9.29 -40.52
C GLY A 389 15.57 -10.11 -41.71
N GLN A 390 16.46 -10.55 -42.63
CA GLN A 390 16.09 -11.44 -43.75
C GLN A 390 15.71 -12.85 -43.27
N LEU A 391 16.41 -13.40 -42.28
CA LEU A 391 16.07 -14.70 -41.66
C LEU A 391 14.68 -14.63 -41.00
N VAL A 392 14.38 -13.56 -40.24
CA VAL A 392 13.08 -13.37 -39.60
C VAL A 392 11.96 -13.26 -40.64
N LEU A 393 12.18 -12.50 -41.74
CA LEU A 393 11.20 -12.41 -42.84
C LEU A 393 10.91 -13.76 -43.45
N LYS A 394 11.95 -14.54 -43.77
CA LYS A 394 11.83 -15.92 -44.29
C LYS A 394 11.01 -16.80 -43.32
N CYS A 395 11.33 -16.73 -42.01
CA CYS A 395 10.62 -17.51 -41.02
C CYS A 395 9.13 -17.12 -40.92
N ILE A 396 8.80 -15.84 -41.07
CA ILE A 396 7.42 -15.34 -41.09
C ILE A 396 6.68 -15.92 -42.31
N ASP A 397 7.29 -15.86 -43.49
CA ASP A 397 6.69 -16.35 -44.74
C ASP A 397 6.44 -17.87 -44.70
N GLU A 398 7.31 -18.63 -44.04
CA GLU A 398 7.23 -20.08 -43.90
C GLU A 398 6.48 -20.53 -42.64
N ASN A 399 6.07 -19.57 -41.76
CA ASN A 399 5.40 -19.81 -40.45
C ASN A 399 6.20 -20.77 -39.54
N ILE A 400 7.51 -20.53 -39.44
CA ILE A 400 8.46 -21.28 -38.61
C ILE A 400 9.23 -20.31 -37.68
N SER A 401 9.94 -20.85 -36.69
CA SER A 401 10.86 -20.11 -35.83
C SER A 401 12.32 -20.25 -36.30
N LEU A 402 13.21 -19.37 -35.80
CA LEU A 402 14.63 -19.38 -36.19
C LEU A 402 15.32 -20.73 -35.93
N ASP A 403 14.98 -21.43 -34.85
CA ASP A 403 15.54 -22.74 -34.50
C ASP A 403 15.09 -23.89 -35.43
N GLN A 404 14.10 -23.66 -36.30
CA GLN A 404 13.59 -24.61 -37.25
C GLN A 404 14.24 -24.50 -38.66
N LEU A 405 14.97 -23.40 -38.93
CA LEU A 405 15.76 -23.26 -40.15
C LEU A 405 16.91 -24.29 -40.17
N SER A 406 17.15 -24.90 -41.32
CA SER A 406 18.34 -25.74 -41.53
C SER A 406 19.62 -24.90 -41.60
N LEU A 407 20.76 -25.50 -41.29
CA LEU A 407 22.05 -24.83 -41.42
C LEU A 407 22.32 -24.34 -42.85
N ASP A 408 21.89 -25.10 -43.87
CA ASP A 408 22.01 -24.70 -45.27
C ASP A 408 21.21 -23.42 -45.57
N GLU A 409 20.04 -23.26 -44.99
CA GLU A 409 19.22 -22.02 -45.10
C GLU A 409 19.88 -20.84 -44.41
N TYR A 410 20.46 -21.04 -43.26
CA TYR A 410 21.28 -20.02 -42.58
C TYR A 410 22.47 -19.61 -43.47
N LYS A 411 23.24 -20.60 -43.98
CA LYS A 411 24.40 -20.36 -44.80
C LYS A 411 24.08 -19.76 -46.16
N ALA A 412 22.90 -20.01 -46.71
CA ALA A 412 22.43 -19.38 -47.94
C ALA A 412 22.29 -17.86 -47.82
N ILE A 413 21.97 -17.36 -46.62
CA ILE A 413 21.85 -15.92 -46.34
C ILE A 413 23.20 -15.35 -45.87
N CYS A 414 23.92 -16.07 -45.02
CA CYS A 414 25.25 -15.67 -44.56
C CYS A 414 26.14 -16.90 -44.28
N PRO A 415 27.24 -17.10 -45.05
CA PRO A 415 28.11 -18.28 -44.91
C PRO A 415 28.82 -18.37 -43.54
N VAL A 416 28.77 -17.33 -42.74
CA VAL A 416 29.41 -17.26 -41.39
C VAL A 416 28.70 -18.13 -40.35
N PHE A 417 27.44 -18.48 -40.57
CA PHE A 417 26.70 -19.34 -39.66
C PHE A 417 27.26 -20.77 -39.62
N GLU A 418 27.43 -21.31 -38.42
CA GLU A 418 27.83 -22.69 -38.15
C GLU A 418 26.80 -23.39 -37.23
N GLU A 419 27.00 -24.70 -36.99
CA GLU A 419 26.09 -25.56 -36.22
C GLU A 419 25.77 -24.99 -34.79
N ASP A 420 26.69 -24.25 -34.21
CA ASP A 420 26.57 -23.66 -32.87
C ASP A 420 25.58 -22.49 -32.80
N ILE A 421 25.06 -22.02 -33.94
CA ILE A 421 23.95 -21.05 -33.97
C ILE A 421 22.73 -21.55 -33.18
N TYR A 422 22.38 -22.83 -33.31
CA TYR A 422 21.21 -23.39 -32.60
C TYR A 422 21.35 -23.32 -31.09
N LYS A 423 22.56 -23.50 -30.57
CA LYS A 423 22.83 -23.26 -29.13
C LYS A 423 22.75 -21.77 -28.80
N ALA A 424 23.35 -20.93 -29.64
CA ALA A 424 23.42 -19.49 -29.39
C ALA A 424 22.04 -18.82 -29.30
N ILE A 425 21.04 -19.31 -30.04
CA ILE A 425 19.66 -18.80 -30.09
C ILE A 425 18.67 -19.60 -29.22
N SER A 426 19.13 -20.59 -28.47
CA SER A 426 18.23 -21.28 -27.51
C SER A 426 17.75 -20.32 -26.44
N MET A 427 16.49 -20.45 -25.97
CA MET A 427 15.94 -19.56 -24.94
C MET A 427 16.80 -19.55 -23.67
N GLU A 428 17.31 -20.72 -23.29
CA GLU A 428 18.22 -20.88 -22.16
C GLU A 428 19.48 -20.02 -22.34
N GLU A 429 20.22 -20.23 -23.43
CA GLU A 429 21.48 -19.53 -23.68
C GLU A 429 21.28 -18.02 -23.82
N CYS A 430 20.21 -17.60 -24.52
CA CYS A 430 19.85 -16.19 -24.67
C CYS A 430 19.65 -15.51 -23.30
N VAL A 431 18.98 -16.16 -22.38
CA VAL A 431 18.75 -15.61 -21.04
C VAL A 431 20.02 -15.71 -20.19
N GLN A 432 20.70 -16.87 -20.18
CA GLN A 432 21.85 -17.13 -19.32
C GLN A 432 23.06 -16.22 -19.62
N LYS A 433 23.22 -15.76 -20.85
CA LYS A 433 24.26 -14.78 -21.22
C LYS A 433 24.03 -13.38 -20.68
N ARG A 434 22.80 -13.03 -20.30
CA ARG A 434 22.43 -11.72 -19.75
C ARG A 434 22.68 -11.65 -18.26
N ASN A 435 23.95 -11.55 -17.85
CA ASN A 435 24.40 -11.60 -16.44
C ASN A 435 24.90 -10.27 -15.87
N THR A 436 24.62 -9.14 -16.51
CA THR A 436 24.85 -7.82 -15.91
C THR A 436 23.89 -7.59 -14.74
N ILE A 437 24.23 -6.70 -13.83
CA ILE A 437 23.37 -6.38 -12.66
C ILE A 437 21.97 -6.00 -13.15
N GLY A 438 20.95 -6.68 -12.61
CA GLY A 438 19.55 -6.44 -12.95
C GLY A 438 19.05 -7.16 -14.21
N ALA A 439 19.88 -7.94 -14.90
CA ALA A 439 19.51 -8.72 -16.07
C ALA A 439 18.89 -10.09 -15.71
N PRO A 440 18.20 -10.78 -16.65
CA PRO A 440 17.43 -11.99 -16.37
C PRO A 440 18.24 -13.29 -16.20
N GLY A 441 19.54 -13.28 -16.44
CA GLY A 441 20.38 -14.50 -16.35
C GLY A 441 20.40 -15.05 -14.91
N HIS A 442 20.46 -16.37 -14.77
CA HIS A 442 20.33 -17.06 -13.48
C HIS A 442 21.25 -16.49 -12.40
N THR A 443 22.54 -16.28 -12.71
CA THR A 443 23.52 -15.74 -11.75
C THR A 443 23.17 -14.32 -11.30
N ALA A 444 22.69 -13.48 -12.22
CA ALA A 444 22.25 -12.12 -11.87
C ALA A 444 20.96 -12.14 -11.04
N MET A 445 20.00 -12.96 -11.41
CA MET A 445 18.75 -13.12 -10.69
C MET A 445 18.94 -13.71 -9.29
N GLN A 446 19.84 -14.69 -9.12
CA GLN A 446 20.14 -15.24 -7.80
C GLN A 446 20.65 -14.16 -6.84
N LYS A 447 21.54 -13.26 -7.31
CA LYS A 447 22.01 -12.11 -6.50
C LYS A 447 20.87 -11.17 -6.11
N VAL A 448 19.91 -10.93 -7.01
CA VAL A 448 18.73 -10.11 -6.73
C VAL A 448 17.84 -10.78 -5.69
N ILE A 449 17.62 -12.10 -5.80
CA ILE A 449 16.87 -12.90 -4.83
C ILE A 449 17.51 -12.83 -3.45
N ASP A 450 18.83 -13.04 -3.36
CA ASP A 450 19.58 -12.97 -2.10
C ASP A 450 19.50 -11.57 -1.46
N THR A 451 19.66 -10.51 -2.26
CA THR A 451 19.51 -9.12 -1.80
C THR A 451 18.11 -8.84 -1.27
N ASN A 452 17.09 -9.37 -1.92
CA ASN A 452 15.70 -9.23 -1.47
C ASN A 452 15.41 -10.03 -0.20
N GLU A 453 16.07 -11.16 0.02
CA GLU A 453 15.99 -11.90 1.28
C GLU A 453 16.52 -11.06 2.46
N ASP A 454 17.63 -10.35 2.27
CA ASP A 454 18.18 -9.46 3.30
C ASP A 454 17.27 -8.26 3.57
N PHE A 455 16.65 -7.68 2.52
CA PHE A 455 15.63 -6.67 2.69
C PHE A 455 14.43 -7.19 3.51
N LEU A 456 13.93 -8.39 3.23
CA LEU A 456 12.81 -8.98 3.96
C LEU A 456 13.16 -9.25 5.44
N LYS A 457 14.38 -9.68 5.74
CA LYS A 457 14.87 -9.82 7.13
C LYS A 457 14.85 -8.47 7.86
N TRP A 458 15.32 -7.41 7.20
CA TRP A 458 15.27 -6.05 7.73
C TRP A 458 13.84 -5.58 7.95
N ALA A 459 12.96 -5.69 6.96
CA ALA A 459 11.57 -5.24 7.02
C ALA A 459 10.77 -5.97 8.11
N LYS A 460 11.06 -7.25 8.36
CA LYS A 460 10.46 -8.01 9.45
C LYS A 460 10.83 -7.44 10.83
N ASN A 461 12.08 -7.05 11.03
CA ASN A 461 12.53 -6.45 12.29
C ASN A 461 11.99 -5.03 12.47
N ASP A 462 11.88 -4.27 11.40
CA ASP A 462 11.32 -2.93 11.36
C ASP A 462 9.83 -2.93 11.78
N SER A 463 9.03 -3.86 11.27
CA SER A 463 7.63 -4.04 11.71
C SER A 463 7.49 -4.37 13.19
N VAL A 464 8.42 -5.17 13.75
CA VAL A 464 8.39 -5.54 15.18
C VAL A 464 8.75 -4.36 16.09
N SER A 465 9.61 -3.45 15.65
CA SER A 465 9.98 -2.26 16.44
C SER A 465 8.80 -1.30 16.62
N HIS A 466 8.00 -1.10 15.58
CA HIS A 466 6.81 -0.22 15.61
C HIS A 466 5.60 -0.84 16.33
N ASN A 467 5.53 -2.17 16.44
CA ASN A 467 4.47 -2.85 17.20
C ASN A 467 4.73 -2.91 18.72
N LYS A 468 5.89 -2.48 19.19
CA LYS A 468 6.25 -2.48 20.63
C LYS A 468 6.11 -1.12 21.29
N GLU A 469 5.88 -0.07 20.52
CA GLU A 469 5.61 1.30 20.99
C GLU A 469 4.09 1.55 21.09
#